data_73ee1074a5b194c196cbe4ff10299b40
#
_entry.id   73ee1074a5b194c196cbe4ff10299b40
#
_cell.length_a   1.000
_cell.length_b   1.000
_cell.length_c   1.000
_cell.angle_alpha   90.00
_cell.angle_beta   90.00
_cell.angle_gamma   90.00
#
_symmetry.space_group_name_H-M   'P 1'
#
loop_
_entity.id
_entity.type
_entity.pdbx_description
1 polymer ?
#
loop_
_entity_poly.entity_id
_entity_poly.type
_entity_poly.pdbx_seq_one_letter_code
_entity_poly.pdbx_strand_id
1 'polypeptide(L)' 'TEAAVELTRAAGLSGVGVIAELVHDDGSMMRFEALRSFAAAHSLPMISIEDLIQYVKERA' A
#
# COMPACT_ATOMS: atom_id res chain seq x y z
N THR A 1 -2.92 -6.25 -6.30
CA THR A 1 -4.33 -6.10 -6.72
C THR A 1 -5.30 -6.54 -5.62
N GLU A 2 -5.11 -7.71 -5.07
CA GLU A 2 -5.97 -8.20 -3.97
C GLU A 2 -5.85 -7.30 -2.74
N ALA A 3 -4.66 -6.78 -2.47
CA ALA A 3 -4.44 -5.87 -1.34
C ALA A 3 -5.27 -4.59 -1.48
N ALA A 4 -5.35 -4.04 -2.70
CA ALA A 4 -6.15 -2.84 -2.94
C ALA A 4 -7.63 -3.09 -2.65
N VAL A 5 -8.16 -4.24 -3.05
CA VAL A 5 -9.54 -4.61 -2.79
C VAL A 5 -9.78 -4.75 -1.28
N GLU A 6 -8.88 -5.44 -0.57
CA GLU A 6 -9.01 -5.64 0.87
C GLU A 6 -8.94 -4.31 1.63
N LEU A 7 -8.06 -3.40 1.22
CA LEU A 7 -7.95 -2.10 1.87
C LEU A 7 -9.22 -1.25 1.67
N THR A 8 -9.77 -1.24 0.45
CA THR A 8 -10.98 -0.48 0.19
C THR A 8 -12.16 -1.05 0.97
N ARG A 9 -12.27 -2.37 1.10
CA ARG A 9 -13.31 -3.01 1.89
C ARG A 9 -13.13 -2.72 3.38
N ALA A 10 -11.90 -2.78 3.88
CA ALA A 10 -11.61 -2.46 5.27
C ALA A 10 -11.98 -1.02 5.62
N ALA A 11 -11.89 -0.12 4.65
CA ALA A 11 -12.28 1.28 4.80
C ALA A 11 -13.80 1.50 4.64
N GLY A 12 -14.56 0.44 4.43
CA GLY A 12 -16.02 0.54 4.25
C GLY A 12 -16.45 0.97 2.85
N LEU A 13 -15.55 0.80 1.88
CA LEU A 13 -15.80 1.20 0.49
C LEU A 13 -16.20 0.01 -0.38
N SER A 14 -16.46 0.27 -1.65
CA SER A 14 -17.05 -0.70 -2.57
C SER A 14 -16.13 -1.83 -3.05
N GLY A 15 -14.84 -1.79 -2.71
CA GLY A 15 -13.87 -2.76 -3.22
C GLY A 15 -13.24 -2.38 -4.54
N VAL A 16 -13.44 -1.14 -4.98
CA VAL A 16 -12.81 -0.58 -6.18
C VAL A 16 -11.75 0.44 -5.75
N GLY A 17 -10.55 0.31 -6.26
CA GLY A 17 -9.45 1.22 -5.93
C GLY A 17 -8.57 1.48 -7.14
N VAL A 18 -7.75 2.51 -7.02
CA VAL A 18 -6.74 2.86 -8.04
C VAL A 18 -5.38 2.49 -7.47
N ILE A 19 -4.56 1.83 -8.27
CA ILE A 19 -3.20 1.46 -7.87
C ILE A 19 -2.20 2.10 -8.80
N ALA A 20 -1.01 2.33 -8.28
CA ALA A 20 0.11 2.88 -9.04
C ALA A 20 1.41 2.37 -8.45
N GLU A 21 2.48 2.46 -9.22
CA GLU A 21 3.80 2.06 -8.77
C GLU A 21 4.71 3.27 -8.72
N LEU A 22 5.56 3.32 -7.71
CA LEU A 22 6.54 4.39 -7.57
C LEU A 22 7.86 3.99 -8.20
N VAL A 23 8.38 4.86 -9.04
CA VAL A 23 9.66 4.66 -9.71
C VAL A 23 10.54 5.87 -9.47
N HIS A 24 11.85 5.67 -9.56
CA HIS A 24 12.82 6.78 -9.55
C HIS A 24 12.77 7.51 -10.90
N ASP A 25 13.36 8.70 -10.94
CA ASP A 25 13.39 9.51 -12.16
C ASP A 25 14.05 8.77 -13.34
N ASP A 26 14.93 7.83 -13.06
CA ASP A 26 15.59 7.02 -14.11
C ASP A 26 14.76 5.83 -14.57
N GLY A 27 13.56 5.65 -14.01
CA GLY A 27 12.64 4.57 -14.37
C GLY A 27 12.79 3.28 -13.56
N SER A 28 13.79 3.20 -12.66
CA SER A 28 13.93 2.01 -11.81
C SER A 28 12.90 2.01 -10.71
N MET A 29 12.50 0.81 -10.26
CA MET A 29 11.52 0.64 -9.18
C MET A 29 12.08 1.10 -7.86
N MET A 30 11.28 1.83 -7.09
CA MET A 30 11.67 2.20 -5.73
C MET A 30 11.66 0.98 -4.82
N ARG A 31 12.72 0.83 -4.03
CA ARG A 31 12.86 -0.21 -3.02
C ARG A 31 12.40 0.32 -1.65
N PHE A 32 12.40 -0.55 -0.66
CA PHE A 32 11.86 -0.27 0.67
C PHE A 32 12.33 1.06 1.27
N GLU A 33 13.63 1.31 1.28
CA GLU A 33 14.16 2.54 1.88
C GLU A 33 13.72 3.81 1.15
N ALA A 34 13.71 3.78 -0.18
CA ALA A 34 13.25 4.91 -0.98
C ALA A 34 11.74 5.12 -0.81
N LEU A 35 10.96 4.04 -0.73
CA LEU A 35 9.52 4.12 -0.51
C LEU A 35 9.21 4.68 0.87
N ARG A 36 9.96 4.27 1.88
CA ARG A 36 9.80 4.75 3.25
C ARG A 36 10.05 6.25 3.33
N SER A 37 11.12 6.71 2.70
CA SER A 37 11.45 8.15 2.65
C SER A 37 10.39 8.94 1.89
N PHE A 38 9.91 8.40 0.79
CA PHE A 38 8.86 9.03 0.00
C PHE A 38 7.58 9.17 0.81
N ALA A 39 7.16 8.11 1.49
CA ALA A 39 5.94 8.14 2.31
C ALA A 39 6.06 9.17 3.42
N ALA A 40 7.20 9.23 4.10
CA ALA A 40 7.43 10.19 5.16
C ALA A 40 7.42 11.63 4.63
N ALA A 41 8.06 11.88 3.48
CA ALA A 41 8.13 13.20 2.87
C ALA A 41 6.75 13.72 2.45
N HIS A 42 5.85 12.84 2.07
CA HIS A 42 4.52 13.20 1.60
C HIS A 42 3.41 12.93 2.62
N SER A 43 3.78 12.61 3.85
CA SER A 43 2.84 12.32 4.94
C SER A 43 1.83 11.22 4.57
N LEU A 44 2.31 10.18 3.89
CA LEU A 44 1.49 9.06 3.48
C LEU A 44 1.68 7.89 4.44
N PRO A 45 0.61 7.18 4.81
CA PRO A 45 0.75 5.94 5.56
C PRO A 45 1.45 4.89 4.71
N MET A 46 2.20 4.02 5.36
CA MET A 46 2.92 2.93 4.69
C MET A 46 2.71 1.65 5.48
N ILE A 47 2.25 0.62 4.81
CA ILE A 47 2.06 -0.69 5.42
C ILE A 47 2.68 -1.75 4.52
N SER A 48 2.92 -2.93 5.08
CA SER A 48 3.40 -4.07 4.31
C SER A 48 2.24 -5.00 3.98
N ILE A 49 2.42 -5.83 2.95
CA ILE A 49 1.44 -6.87 2.62
C ILE A 49 1.30 -7.84 3.79
N GLU A 50 2.41 -8.15 4.49
CA GLU A 50 2.37 -9.02 5.66
C GLU A 50 1.48 -8.46 6.76
N ASP A 51 1.58 -7.15 7.02
CA ASP A 51 0.75 -6.50 8.02
C ASP A 51 -0.73 -6.53 7.62
N LEU A 52 -1.03 -6.36 6.35
CA LEU A 52 -2.40 -6.42 5.84
C LEU A 52 -2.97 -7.83 6.01
N ILE A 53 -2.18 -8.85 5.67
CA ILE A 53 -2.59 -10.25 5.84
C ILE A 53 -2.93 -10.53 7.30
N GLN A 54 -2.09 -10.07 8.22
CA GLN A 54 -2.33 -10.26 9.65
C GLN A 54 -3.61 -9.57 10.10
N TYR A 55 -3.83 -8.35 9.64
CA TYR A 55 -5.04 -7.59 9.94
C TYR A 55 -6.30 -8.33 9.48
N VAL A 56 -6.29 -8.85 8.25
CA VAL A 56 -7.42 -9.59 7.69
C VAL A 56 -7.71 -10.85 8.48
N LYS A 57 -6.66 -11.59 8.88
CA LYS A 57 -6.80 -12.81 9.69
C LYS A 57 -7.42 -12.51 11.05
N GLU A 58 -7.03 -11.43 11.69
CA GLU A 58 -7.54 -11.05 12.99
C GLU A 58 -9.01 -10.65 12.95
N ARG A 59 -9.47 -10.18 11.82
CA ARG A 59 -10.87 -9.76 11.65
C ARG A 59 -11.78 -10.87 11.14
N ALA A 60 -11.20 -11.95 10.66
CA ALA A 60 -11.97 -13.05 10.06
C ALA A 60 -12.76 -13.85 11.13
#